data_376323eee2bb6af309281ed4791b8351
#
_entry.id   376323eee2bb6af309281ed4791b8351
#
_cell.length_a   1.000
_cell.length_b   1.000
_cell.length_c   1.000
_cell.angle_alpha   90.00
_cell.angle_beta   90.00
_cell.angle_gamma   90.00
#
_symmetry.space_group_name_H-M   'P 1'
#
loop_
_entity.id
_entity.type
_entity.pdbx_description
1 polymer ?
#
loop_
_entity_poly.entity_id
_entity_poly.type
_entity_poly.pdbx_seq_one_letter_code
_entity_poly.pdbx_strand_id
1 'polypeptide(L)'
;MTDLALTISVSEHGIVTFDWSGSVSAELFEQSLRAAAEDALGRGLRRLEVTLPAEDLTARRAVLRSGFRLEGIRRQAVERSDGSYGDICLFARLASDQVYGPHGFSGVMNSALPKKRLIAHVLLRDLQGRVLLCETQFKPDWELPGGIVEPYETPRQGAIREVAEELGITLAVGRLLLVDWMPPYLGWDDAIEMIFDGGIVSEDDLAAWSLQPTEIKRVALVDLDTAAGLVTPIAHRRLVLAASLGPDEMAYTEDGRTP
;
A
#
# COMPACT_ATOMS: atom_id res chain seq x y z
N MET A 1 -13.55 -39.79 -13.48
CA MET A 1 -13.92 -38.40 -13.79
C MET A 1 -14.74 -37.92 -12.61
N THR A 2 -14.19 -37.07 -11.78
CA THR A 2 -14.88 -36.51 -10.62
C THR A 2 -15.71 -35.33 -11.15
N ASP A 3 -17.04 -35.46 -11.06
CA ASP A 3 -17.93 -34.40 -11.53
C ASP A 3 -17.77 -33.15 -10.65
N LEU A 4 -17.59 -31.99 -11.28
CA LEU A 4 -17.68 -30.70 -10.61
C LEU A 4 -19.15 -30.45 -10.29
N ALA A 5 -19.53 -30.46 -9.03
CA ALA A 5 -20.82 -29.97 -8.60
C ALA A 5 -20.67 -28.50 -8.17
N LEU A 6 -21.10 -27.59 -9.05
CA LEU A 6 -21.23 -26.17 -8.72
C LEU A 6 -22.61 -25.95 -8.13
N THR A 7 -22.69 -25.56 -6.87
CA THR A 7 -23.93 -25.22 -6.18
C THR A 7 -24.14 -23.72 -6.22
N ILE A 8 -25.33 -23.30 -6.62
CA ILE A 8 -25.72 -21.90 -6.71
C ILE A 8 -26.81 -21.65 -5.68
N SER A 9 -26.56 -20.75 -4.74
CA SER A 9 -27.55 -20.25 -3.79
C SER A 9 -27.83 -18.77 -4.03
N VAL A 10 -29.09 -18.38 -3.93
CA VAL A 10 -29.56 -17.00 -4.15
C VAL A 10 -30.17 -16.50 -2.84
N SER A 11 -29.64 -15.43 -2.28
CA SER A 11 -30.19 -14.78 -1.08
C SER A 11 -31.44 -13.98 -1.41
N GLU A 12 -32.21 -13.61 -0.36
CA GLU A 12 -33.39 -12.73 -0.47
C GLU A 12 -33.05 -11.36 -1.12
N HIS A 13 -31.79 -10.95 -1.07
CA HIS A 13 -31.31 -9.67 -1.63
C HIS A 13 -30.75 -9.80 -3.06
N GLY A 14 -30.94 -10.97 -3.70
CA GLY A 14 -30.45 -11.22 -5.06
C GLY A 14 -28.93 -11.35 -5.17
N ILE A 15 -28.27 -11.72 -4.08
CA ILE A 15 -26.84 -12.06 -4.06
C ILE A 15 -26.72 -13.55 -4.35
N VAL A 16 -25.88 -13.90 -5.31
CA VAL A 16 -25.61 -15.28 -5.70
C VAL A 16 -24.29 -15.71 -5.10
N THR A 17 -24.29 -16.81 -4.36
CA THR A 17 -23.08 -17.45 -3.86
C THR A 17 -22.83 -18.73 -4.65
N PHE A 18 -21.61 -18.90 -5.10
CA PHE A 18 -21.14 -20.10 -5.77
C PHE A 18 -20.29 -20.92 -4.80
N ASP A 19 -20.71 -22.15 -4.55
CA ASP A 19 -19.95 -23.16 -3.83
C ASP A 19 -19.69 -24.34 -4.76
N TRP A 20 -18.62 -25.08 -4.54
CA TRP A 20 -18.32 -26.26 -5.34
C TRP A 20 -17.75 -27.40 -4.51
N SER A 21 -17.99 -28.60 -5.00
CA SER A 21 -17.41 -29.81 -4.46
C SER A 21 -16.77 -30.65 -5.59
N GLY A 22 -15.77 -31.42 -5.23
CA GLY A 22 -15.01 -32.25 -6.17
C GLY A 22 -13.68 -31.62 -6.58
N SER A 23 -12.84 -32.44 -7.21
CA SER A 23 -11.54 -32.02 -7.73
C SER A 23 -11.60 -32.02 -9.24
N VAL A 24 -11.40 -30.86 -9.85
CA VAL A 24 -11.40 -30.66 -11.31
C VAL A 24 -10.18 -29.86 -11.74
N SER A 25 -9.88 -29.89 -13.05
CA SER A 25 -8.83 -29.02 -13.57
C SER A 25 -9.21 -27.54 -13.41
N ALA A 26 -8.18 -26.69 -13.29
CA ALA A 26 -8.38 -25.24 -13.16
C ALA A 26 -9.15 -24.67 -14.37
N GLU A 27 -8.92 -25.21 -15.55
CA GLU A 27 -9.57 -24.79 -16.80
C GLU A 27 -11.06 -25.12 -16.78
N LEU A 28 -11.43 -26.32 -16.35
CA LEU A 28 -12.84 -26.72 -16.26
C LEU A 28 -13.56 -25.90 -15.19
N PHE A 29 -12.93 -25.67 -14.05
CA PHE A 29 -13.47 -24.81 -12.99
C PHE A 29 -13.70 -23.39 -13.51
N GLU A 30 -12.70 -22.78 -14.18
CA GLU A 30 -12.82 -21.44 -14.76
C GLU A 30 -13.97 -21.36 -15.77
N GLN A 31 -14.07 -22.32 -16.70
CA GLN A 31 -15.12 -22.34 -17.72
C GLN A 31 -16.50 -22.47 -17.09
N SER A 32 -16.68 -23.37 -16.13
CA SER A 32 -17.95 -23.61 -15.45
C SER A 32 -18.38 -22.38 -14.63
N LEU A 33 -17.47 -21.78 -13.88
CA LEU A 33 -17.76 -20.58 -13.09
C LEU A 33 -18.12 -19.39 -13.99
N ARG A 34 -17.39 -19.21 -15.10
CA ARG A 34 -17.68 -18.16 -16.07
C ARG A 34 -19.06 -18.33 -16.69
N ALA A 35 -19.40 -19.53 -17.15
CA ALA A 35 -20.71 -19.81 -17.72
C ALA A 35 -21.85 -19.58 -16.73
N ALA A 36 -21.69 -20.04 -15.50
CA ALA A 36 -22.67 -19.84 -14.44
C ALA A 36 -22.83 -18.35 -14.05
N ALA A 37 -21.72 -17.60 -14.05
CA ALA A 37 -21.76 -16.17 -13.78
C ALA A 37 -22.50 -15.40 -14.90
N GLU A 38 -22.22 -15.71 -16.17
CA GLU A 38 -22.90 -15.08 -17.31
C GLU A 38 -24.41 -15.39 -17.30
N ASP A 39 -24.80 -16.64 -17.02
CA ASP A 39 -26.20 -17.02 -16.89
C ASP A 39 -26.91 -16.26 -15.76
N ALA A 40 -26.29 -16.19 -14.58
CA ALA A 40 -26.85 -15.50 -13.42
C ALA A 40 -27.04 -14.00 -13.68
N LEU A 41 -26.05 -13.33 -14.25
CA LEU A 41 -26.14 -11.92 -14.62
C LEU A 41 -27.16 -11.68 -15.74
N GLY A 42 -27.23 -12.59 -16.73
CA GLY A 42 -28.24 -12.57 -17.80
C GLY A 42 -29.67 -12.67 -17.31
N ARG A 43 -29.89 -13.29 -16.16
CA ARG A 43 -31.21 -13.34 -15.47
C ARG A 43 -31.49 -12.10 -14.61
N GLY A 44 -30.63 -11.08 -14.63
CA GLY A 44 -30.86 -9.84 -13.91
C GLY A 44 -30.37 -9.84 -12.46
N LEU A 45 -29.60 -10.85 -12.06
CA LEU A 45 -28.92 -10.83 -10.73
C LEU A 45 -27.78 -9.84 -10.74
N ARG A 46 -27.66 -9.07 -9.66
CA ARG A 46 -26.75 -7.90 -9.65
C ARG A 46 -25.37 -8.14 -9.08
N ARG A 47 -25.21 -9.18 -8.23
CA ARG A 47 -23.97 -9.46 -7.50
C ARG A 47 -23.77 -10.96 -7.34
N LEU A 48 -22.59 -11.40 -7.70
CA LEU A 48 -22.15 -12.78 -7.58
C LEU A 48 -20.98 -12.83 -6.62
N GLU A 49 -20.95 -13.80 -5.72
CA GLU A 49 -19.90 -13.97 -4.71
C GLU A 49 -19.29 -15.35 -4.79
N VAL A 50 -17.99 -15.40 -4.55
CA VAL A 50 -17.21 -16.63 -4.40
C VAL A 50 -16.28 -16.47 -3.20
N THR A 51 -16.25 -17.47 -2.34
CA THR A 51 -15.30 -17.54 -1.24
C THR A 51 -14.39 -18.75 -1.40
N LEU A 52 -13.12 -18.61 -1.11
CA LEU A 52 -12.16 -19.72 -1.18
C LEU A 52 -10.96 -19.53 -0.24
N PRO A 53 -10.32 -20.65 0.16
CA PRO A 53 -9.10 -20.57 0.98
C PRO A 53 -8.03 -19.69 0.32
N ALA A 54 -7.39 -18.84 1.10
CA ALA A 54 -6.38 -17.91 0.60
C ALA A 54 -5.15 -18.62 0.01
N GLU A 55 -4.86 -19.81 0.49
CA GLU A 55 -3.77 -20.68 0.00
C GLU A 55 -4.08 -21.36 -1.33
N ASP A 56 -5.33 -21.47 -1.76
CA ASP A 56 -5.67 -22.07 -3.07
C ASP A 56 -5.41 -21.07 -4.21
N LEU A 57 -4.14 -20.94 -4.57
CA LEU A 57 -3.70 -20.03 -5.63
C LEU A 57 -4.28 -20.42 -7.00
N THR A 58 -4.59 -21.70 -7.21
CA THR A 58 -5.12 -22.19 -8.48
C THR A 58 -6.57 -21.77 -8.66
N ALA A 59 -7.42 -21.99 -7.67
CA ALA A 59 -8.80 -21.53 -7.69
C ALA A 59 -8.91 -20.01 -7.71
N ARG A 60 -8.06 -19.29 -6.96
CA ARG A 60 -8.00 -17.83 -6.99
C ARG A 60 -7.74 -17.28 -8.40
N ARG A 61 -6.79 -17.88 -9.13
CA ARG A 61 -6.50 -17.49 -10.52
C ARG A 61 -7.70 -17.73 -11.44
N ALA A 62 -8.37 -18.86 -11.29
CA ALA A 62 -9.54 -19.20 -12.10
C ALA A 62 -10.72 -18.23 -11.83
N VAL A 63 -10.96 -17.88 -10.56
CA VAL A 63 -11.98 -16.90 -10.16
C VAL A 63 -11.68 -15.52 -10.74
N LEU A 64 -10.45 -15.04 -10.64
CA LEU A 64 -10.02 -13.77 -11.25
C LEU A 64 -10.19 -13.77 -12.77
N ARG A 65 -9.81 -14.85 -13.46
CA ARG A 65 -10.01 -15.01 -14.92
C ARG A 65 -11.48 -15.08 -15.33
N SER A 66 -12.35 -15.46 -14.41
CA SER A 66 -13.80 -15.43 -14.62
C SER A 66 -14.42 -14.05 -14.38
N GLY A 67 -13.58 -13.02 -14.15
CA GLY A 67 -14.00 -11.62 -14.02
C GLY A 67 -14.39 -11.19 -12.63
N PHE A 68 -14.18 -12.04 -11.62
CA PHE A 68 -14.40 -11.66 -10.23
C PHE A 68 -13.25 -10.81 -9.72
N ARG A 69 -13.53 -9.88 -8.81
CA ARG A 69 -12.56 -9.02 -8.14
C ARG A 69 -12.40 -9.44 -6.69
N LEU A 70 -11.18 -9.41 -6.18
CA LEU A 70 -10.91 -9.61 -4.75
C LEU A 70 -11.41 -8.38 -3.98
N GLU A 71 -12.29 -8.59 -3.01
CA GLU A 71 -12.81 -7.52 -2.14
C GLU A 71 -12.19 -7.52 -0.74
N GLY A 72 -11.64 -8.65 -0.31
CA GLY A 72 -10.98 -8.73 0.98
C GLY A 72 -10.58 -10.13 1.40
N ILE A 73 -9.98 -10.20 2.61
CA ILE A 73 -9.57 -11.44 3.25
C ILE A 73 -10.15 -11.48 4.66
N ARG A 74 -10.85 -12.58 4.97
CA ARG A 74 -11.26 -12.91 6.34
C ARG A 74 -10.19 -13.77 6.96
N ARG A 75 -9.49 -13.23 7.94
CA ARG A 75 -8.40 -13.94 8.62
C ARG A 75 -8.95 -15.03 9.54
N GLN A 76 -8.28 -16.20 9.57
CA GLN A 76 -8.59 -17.33 10.46
C GLN A 76 -10.08 -17.73 10.40
N ALA A 77 -10.67 -17.76 9.20
CA ALA A 77 -12.10 -17.94 9.01
C ALA A 77 -12.51 -19.37 8.64
N VAL A 78 -11.55 -20.26 8.42
CA VAL A 78 -11.80 -21.68 8.11
C VAL A 78 -10.89 -22.57 8.96
N GLU A 79 -11.47 -23.60 9.59
CA GLU A 79 -10.70 -24.63 10.28
C GLU A 79 -10.14 -25.62 9.26
N ARG A 80 -8.85 -25.92 9.39
CA ARG A 80 -8.14 -26.90 8.58
C ARG A 80 -8.18 -28.28 9.25
N SER A 81 -7.87 -29.30 8.47
CA SER A 81 -7.86 -30.70 8.95
C SER A 81 -6.85 -30.98 10.07
N ASP A 82 -5.84 -30.14 10.23
CA ASP A 82 -4.83 -30.22 11.29
C ASP A 82 -5.21 -29.43 12.55
N GLY A 83 -6.41 -28.84 12.59
CA GLY A 83 -6.90 -28.02 13.70
C GLY A 83 -6.40 -26.57 13.69
N SER A 84 -5.58 -26.17 12.73
CA SER A 84 -5.20 -24.79 12.52
C SER A 84 -6.32 -24.01 11.79
N TYR A 85 -6.22 -22.68 11.80
CA TYR A 85 -7.17 -21.81 11.10
C TYR A 85 -6.52 -21.14 9.89
N GLY A 86 -7.25 -21.11 8.78
CA GLY A 86 -6.84 -20.50 7.53
C GLY A 86 -7.66 -19.26 7.17
N ASP A 87 -7.10 -18.47 6.28
CA ASP A 87 -7.75 -17.27 5.75
C ASP A 87 -8.65 -17.62 4.56
N ILE A 88 -9.72 -16.85 4.38
CA ILE A 88 -10.64 -16.93 3.24
C ILE A 88 -10.57 -15.65 2.43
N CYS A 89 -10.35 -15.77 1.12
CA CYS A 89 -10.52 -14.69 0.16
C CYS A 89 -11.99 -14.53 -0.23
N LEU A 90 -12.46 -13.30 -0.26
CA LEU A 90 -13.79 -12.91 -0.71
C LEU A 90 -13.69 -12.29 -2.09
N PHE A 91 -14.42 -12.83 -3.05
CA PHE A 91 -14.48 -12.31 -4.42
C PHE A 91 -15.91 -11.97 -4.79
N ALA A 92 -16.07 -10.92 -5.59
CA ALA A 92 -17.36 -10.58 -6.17
C ALA A 92 -17.23 -10.18 -7.64
N ARG A 93 -18.34 -10.39 -8.37
CA ARG A 93 -18.55 -9.86 -9.72
C ARG A 93 -19.92 -9.19 -9.77
N LEU A 94 -19.95 -7.94 -10.19
CA LEU A 94 -21.18 -7.15 -10.28
C LEU A 94 -21.68 -7.12 -11.72
N ALA A 95 -23.00 -6.95 -11.88
CA ALA A 95 -23.61 -6.74 -13.22
C ALA A 95 -23.05 -5.49 -13.91
N SER A 96 -22.60 -4.49 -13.15
CA SER A 96 -21.95 -3.27 -13.67
C SER A 96 -20.47 -3.42 -13.99
N ASP A 97 -19.84 -4.54 -13.63
CA ASP A 97 -18.43 -4.73 -13.90
C ASP A 97 -18.17 -4.95 -15.39
N GLN A 98 -17.25 -4.18 -15.91
CA GLN A 98 -16.66 -4.49 -17.21
C GLN A 98 -15.70 -5.66 -17.03
N VAL A 99 -15.93 -6.77 -17.71
CA VAL A 99 -15.12 -7.99 -17.60
C VAL A 99 -14.23 -8.18 -18.81
N TYR A 100 -14.61 -7.59 -19.93
CA TYR A 100 -13.90 -7.70 -21.20
C TYR A 100 -13.20 -6.39 -21.56
N GLY A 101 -12.17 -6.50 -22.42
CA GLY A 101 -11.38 -5.37 -22.86
C GLY A 101 -10.41 -4.82 -21.78
N PRO A 102 -9.74 -3.71 -22.07
CA PRO A 102 -8.70 -3.15 -21.20
C PRO A 102 -9.20 -2.79 -19.80
N HIS A 103 -10.38 -2.24 -19.68
CA HIS A 103 -10.96 -1.86 -18.37
C HIS A 103 -11.37 -3.07 -17.53
N GLY A 104 -11.82 -4.16 -18.15
CA GLY A 104 -12.12 -5.40 -17.44
C GLY A 104 -10.86 -6.02 -16.85
N PHE A 105 -9.80 -6.12 -17.65
CA PHE A 105 -8.50 -6.62 -17.18
C PHE A 105 -7.93 -5.78 -16.03
N SER A 106 -7.86 -4.47 -16.19
CA SER A 106 -7.32 -3.59 -15.14
C SER A 106 -8.16 -3.61 -13.86
N GLY A 107 -9.49 -3.72 -13.96
CA GLY A 107 -10.37 -3.84 -12.79
C GLY A 107 -10.08 -5.07 -11.95
N VAL A 108 -9.90 -6.23 -12.60
CA VAL A 108 -9.53 -7.49 -11.93
C VAL A 108 -8.11 -7.39 -11.34
N MET A 109 -7.13 -6.93 -12.13
CA MET A 109 -5.74 -6.85 -11.68
C MET A 109 -5.56 -5.89 -10.51
N ASN A 110 -6.19 -4.71 -10.55
CA ASN A 110 -6.14 -3.74 -9.44
C ASN A 110 -6.71 -4.27 -8.12
N SER A 111 -7.61 -5.26 -8.18
CA SER A 111 -8.13 -5.89 -6.97
C SER A 111 -7.19 -6.94 -6.37
N ALA A 112 -6.33 -7.55 -7.18
CA ALA A 112 -5.54 -8.73 -6.80
C ALA A 112 -4.03 -8.50 -6.71
N LEU A 113 -3.52 -7.46 -7.38
CA LEU A 113 -2.09 -7.15 -7.34
C LEU A 113 -1.68 -6.60 -5.96
N PRO A 114 -0.48 -6.95 -5.48
CA PRO A 114 0.07 -6.37 -4.27
C PRO A 114 0.13 -4.84 -4.37
N LYS A 115 -0.34 -4.17 -3.33
CA LYS A 115 -0.19 -2.72 -3.18
C LYS A 115 0.95 -2.47 -2.19
N LYS A 116 1.79 -1.49 -2.49
CA LYS A 116 2.85 -1.04 -1.60
C LYS A 116 2.43 0.27 -0.97
N ARG A 117 2.75 0.46 0.31
CA ARG A 117 2.66 1.78 0.92
C ARG A 117 3.69 2.67 0.25
N LEU A 118 3.29 3.88 -0.07
CA LEU A 118 4.17 4.90 -0.62
C LEU A 118 4.30 6.01 0.42
N ILE A 119 5.53 6.36 0.76
CA ILE A 119 5.88 7.36 1.75
C ILE A 119 6.69 8.44 1.07
N ALA A 120 6.43 9.69 1.37
CA ALA A 120 7.15 10.82 0.80
C ALA A 120 7.59 11.77 1.92
N HIS A 121 8.90 11.89 2.10
CA HIS A 121 9.52 12.81 3.05
C HIS A 121 10.28 13.93 2.35
N VAL A 122 10.58 14.97 3.10
CA VAL A 122 11.34 16.12 2.64
C VAL A 122 12.58 16.32 3.51
N LEU A 123 13.75 16.39 2.89
CA LEU A 123 15.01 16.72 3.55
C LEU A 123 15.23 18.23 3.51
N LEU A 124 14.95 18.89 4.62
CA LEU A 124 15.29 20.29 4.87
C LEU A 124 16.64 20.36 5.59
N ARG A 125 17.47 21.31 5.21
CA ARG A 125 18.83 21.49 5.77
C ARG A 125 19.10 22.96 6.07
N ASP A 126 20.09 23.23 6.91
CA ASP A 126 20.64 24.57 7.02
C ASP A 126 21.95 24.71 6.21
N LEU A 127 22.51 25.92 6.25
CA LEU A 127 23.79 26.22 5.58
C LEU A 127 24.99 25.49 6.21
N GLN A 128 24.85 24.97 7.41
CA GLN A 128 25.86 24.17 8.13
C GLN A 128 25.74 22.68 7.83
N GLY A 129 24.72 22.26 7.06
CA GLY A 129 24.48 20.86 6.73
C GLY A 129 23.72 20.10 7.82
N ARG A 130 23.20 20.78 8.88
CA ARG A 130 22.29 20.16 9.84
C ARG A 130 20.96 19.85 9.15
N VAL A 131 20.34 18.75 9.53
CA VAL A 131 19.06 18.28 8.94
C VAL A 131 17.91 18.58 9.89
N LEU A 132 16.78 18.97 9.34
CA LEU A 132 15.55 19.14 10.10
C LEU A 132 14.94 17.78 10.42
N LEU A 133 14.67 17.57 11.70
CA LEU A 133 13.90 16.41 12.18
C LEU A 133 12.72 16.85 13.03
N CYS A 134 11.66 16.04 12.98
CA CYS A 134 10.43 16.20 13.72
C CYS A 134 10.35 15.17 14.86
N GLU A 135 10.15 15.62 16.11
CA GLU A 135 9.72 14.76 17.21
C GLU A 135 8.21 14.60 17.15
N THR A 136 7.74 13.36 16.93
CA THR A 136 6.30 13.10 16.82
C THR A 136 5.66 12.75 18.15
N GLN A 137 4.31 12.80 18.22
CA GLN A 137 3.54 12.47 19.43
C GLN A 137 3.37 10.97 19.65
N PHE A 138 3.49 10.14 18.59
CA PHE A 138 3.02 8.76 18.57
C PHE A 138 4.15 7.70 18.52
N LYS A 139 5.41 8.13 18.35
CA LYS A 139 6.58 7.21 18.35
C LYS A 139 7.80 7.86 19.01
N PRO A 140 8.74 7.05 19.53
CA PRO A 140 9.93 7.58 20.18
C PRO A 140 10.96 8.14 19.21
N ASP A 141 11.04 7.56 17.99
CA ASP A 141 12.01 7.96 16.98
C ASP A 141 11.55 9.23 16.26
N TRP A 142 12.48 10.13 16.02
CA TRP A 142 12.28 11.30 15.20
C TRP A 142 12.29 10.93 13.72
N GLU A 143 11.72 11.80 12.88
CA GLU A 143 11.66 11.56 11.44
C GLU A 143 11.79 12.85 10.63
N LEU A 144 11.99 12.69 9.33
CA LEU A 144 11.82 13.79 8.39
C LEU A 144 10.36 14.22 8.31
N PRO A 145 10.07 15.49 8.04
CA PRO A 145 8.70 15.93 7.74
C PRO A 145 8.18 15.24 6.48
N GLY A 146 6.90 14.84 6.51
CA GLY A 146 6.25 14.09 5.46
C GLY A 146 5.53 12.86 5.98
N GLY A 147 4.97 12.04 5.09
CA GLY A 147 4.18 10.88 5.50
C GLY A 147 3.67 10.04 4.35
N ILE A 148 2.50 9.43 4.57
CA ILE A 148 1.86 8.53 3.61
C ILE A 148 1.30 9.31 2.42
N VAL A 149 1.65 8.87 1.22
CA VAL A 149 1.04 9.39 -0.02
C VAL A 149 -0.37 8.83 -0.15
N GLU A 150 -1.35 9.70 -0.24
CA GLU A 150 -2.74 9.33 -0.37
C GLU A 150 -3.12 8.83 -1.77
N PRO A 151 -4.24 8.08 -1.92
CA PRO A 151 -4.73 7.71 -3.24
C PRO A 151 -4.96 8.94 -4.13
N TYR A 152 -4.53 8.84 -5.39
CA TYR A 152 -4.69 9.85 -6.44
C TYR A 152 -3.83 11.11 -6.33
N GLU A 153 -2.95 11.22 -5.34
CA GLU A 153 -1.91 12.25 -5.33
C GLU A 153 -0.56 11.70 -5.80
N THR A 154 0.28 12.58 -6.32
CA THR A 154 1.66 12.22 -6.63
C THR A 154 2.51 12.25 -5.35
N PRO A 155 3.64 11.49 -5.26
CA PRO A 155 4.51 11.51 -4.09
C PRO A 155 4.97 12.93 -3.70
N ARG A 156 5.25 13.79 -4.67
CA ARG A 156 5.61 15.19 -4.43
C ARG A 156 4.45 16.00 -3.83
N GLN A 157 3.22 15.77 -4.29
CA GLN A 157 2.03 16.43 -3.72
C GLN A 157 1.79 15.96 -2.28
N GLY A 158 1.93 14.65 -2.01
CA GLY A 158 1.86 14.12 -0.66
C GLY A 158 2.88 14.76 0.28
N ALA A 159 4.15 14.84 -0.15
CA ALA A 159 5.20 15.52 0.63
C ALA A 159 4.87 17.00 0.93
N ILE A 160 4.35 17.74 -0.06
CA ILE A 160 3.95 19.15 0.12
C ILE A 160 2.78 19.26 1.10
N ARG A 161 1.77 18.40 0.98
CA ARG A 161 0.60 18.39 1.87
C ARG A 161 1.01 18.10 3.31
N GLU A 162 1.78 17.02 3.52
CA GLU A 162 2.24 16.63 4.87
C GLU A 162 3.06 17.74 5.53
N VAL A 163 4.02 18.33 4.81
CA VAL A 163 4.79 19.48 5.34
C VAL A 163 3.90 20.66 5.70
N ALA A 164 2.85 20.94 4.91
CA ALA A 164 1.92 22.01 5.21
C ALA A 164 1.05 21.68 6.45
N GLU A 165 0.65 20.43 6.62
CA GLU A 165 -0.14 19.95 7.75
C GLU A 165 0.70 19.92 9.03
N GLU A 166 1.89 19.35 8.99
CA GLU A 166 2.78 19.17 10.15
C GLU A 166 3.44 20.48 10.63
N LEU A 167 3.96 21.26 9.66
CA LEU A 167 4.81 22.43 9.96
C LEU A 167 4.11 23.77 9.73
N GLY A 168 2.92 23.79 9.12
CA GLY A 168 2.16 25.00 8.81
C GLY A 168 2.78 25.88 7.73
N ILE A 169 3.61 25.31 6.84
CA ILE A 169 4.32 26.07 5.81
C ILE A 169 3.96 25.57 4.40
N THR A 170 4.06 26.47 3.42
CA THR A 170 4.02 26.10 2.01
C THR A 170 5.45 26.00 1.48
N LEU A 171 5.84 24.79 1.07
CA LEU A 171 7.19 24.50 0.61
C LEU A 171 7.21 24.18 -0.89
N ALA A 172 8.15 24.79 -1.61
CA ALA A 172 8.50 24.38 -2.97
C ALA A 172 9.43 23.17 -2.91
N VAL A 173 8.88 21.96 -2.95
CA VAL A 173 9.65 20.71 -2.91
C VAL A 173 10.48 20.55 -4.19
N GLY A 174 11.77 20.41 -4.00
CA GLY A 174 12.79 20.28 -5.05
C GLY A 174 12.85 18.90 -5.71
N ARG A 175 14.03 18.50 -6.15
CA ARG A 175 14.27 17.22 -6.83
C ARG A 175 14.11 16.01 -5.89
N LEU A 176 13.92 14.84 -6.47
CA LEU A 176 14.02 13.57 -5.76
C LEU A 176 15.48 13.30 -5.43
N LEU A 177 15.77 12.99 -4.18
CA LEU A 177 17.10 12.64 -3.69
C LEU A 177 17.29 11.13 -3.62
N LEU A 178 16.31 10.42 -3.08
CA LEU A 178 16.44 9.01 -2.77
C LEU A 178 15.11 8.29 -2.94
N VAL A 179 15.18 7.05 -3.45
CA VAL A 179 14.11 6.06 -3.40
C VAL A 179 14.62 4.86 -2.62
N ASP A 180 13.94 4.47 -1.55
CA ASP A 180 14.29 3.33 -0.72
C ASP A 180 13.17 2.30 -0.67
N TRP A 181 13.50 1.03 -0.93
CA TRP A 181 12.61 -0.06 -0.60
C TRP A 181 12.79 -0.43 0.87
N MET A 182 11.71 -0.31 1.63
CA MET A 182 11.67 -0.64 3.05
C MET A 182 11.14 -2.06 3.23
N PRO A 183 11.91 -2.97 3.84
CA PRO A 183 11.42 -4.31 4.17
C PRO A 183 10.28 -4.26 5.19
N PRO A 184 9.50 -5.35 5.34
CA PRO A 184 8.52 -5.47 6.41
C PRO A 184 9.17 -5.27 7.79
N TYR A 185 8.54 -4.46 8.65
CA TYR A 185 9.07 -4.12 9.97
C TYR A 185 7.96 -3.86 10.99
N LEU A 186 8.07 -4.43 12.18
CA LEU A 186 7.12 -4.26 13.31
C LEU A 186 5.65 -4.45 12.93
N GLY A 187 5.36 -5.43 12.06
CA GLY A 187 3.99 -5.72 11.59
C GLY A 187 3.49 -4.86 10.44
N TRP A 188 4.31 -3.92 9.96
CA TRP A 188 4.07 -3.20 8.73
C TRP A 188 4.52 -4.03 7.52
N ASP A 189 3.71 -4.03 6.46
CA ASP A 189 4.15 -4.52 5.16
C ASP A 189 5.25 -3.63 4.58
N ASP A 190 5.95 -4.14 3.56
CA ASP A 190 6.97 -3.37 2.85
C ASP A 190 6.41 -2.08 2.22
N ALA A 191 7.30 -1.11 2.01
CA ALA A 191 6.97 0.20 1.50
C ALA A 191 8.03 0.72 0.53
N ILE A 192 7.68 1.75 -0.23
CA ILE A 192 8.63 2.59 -0.97
C ILE A 192 8.63 3.96 -0.32
N GLU A 193 9.80 4.42 0.08
CA GLU A 193 10.00 5.77 0.58
C GLU A 193 10.73 6.62 -0.46
N MET A 194 10.22 7.83 -0.68
CA MET A 194 10.80 8.84 -1.55
C MET A 194 11.20 10.05 -0.71
N ILE A 195 12.48 10.44 -0.76
CA ILE A 195 12.97 11.63 -0.08
C ILE A 195 13.25 12.71 -1.12
N PHE A 196 12.62 13.86 -0.94
CA PHE A 196 12.77 15.02 -1.80
C PHE A 196 13.63 16.10 -1.14
N ASP A 197 14.28 16.93 -1.95
CA ASP A 197 14.99 18.11 -1.48
C ASP A 197 14.00 19.21 -1.05
N GLY A 198 14.07 19.62 0.20
CA GLY A 198 13.28 20.72 0.77
C GLY A 198 13.97 22.06 0.74
N GLY A 199 15.26 22.08 0.34
CA GLY A 199 16.06 23.32 0.33
C GLY A 199 16.66 23.66 1.70
N ILE A 200 16.91 24.94 1.88
CA ILE A 200 17.62 25.49 3.05
C ILE A 200 16.62 26.23 3.94
N VAL A 201 16.77 26.00 5.25
CA VAL A 201 16.00 26.67 6.32
C VAL A 201 16.94 27.13 7.42
N SER A 202 16.47 28.04 8.26
CA SER A 202 17.18 28.59 9.40
C SER A 202 16.43 28.39 10.72
N GLU A 203 17.08 28.59 11.86
CA GLU A 203 16.42 28.58 13.17
C GLU A 203 15.31 29.63 13.26
N ASP A 204 15.48 30.78 12.59
CA ASP A 204 14.47 31.85 12.56
C ASP A 204 13.23 31.39 11.78
N ASP A 205 13.40 30.62 10.70
CA ASP A 205 12.28 30.02 9.98
C ASP A 205 11.51 29.07 10.88
N LEU A 206 12.21 28.16 11.58
CA LEU A 206 11.59 27.20 12.50
C LEU A 206 10.78 27.90 13.60
N ALA A 207 11.27 29.00 14.13
CA ALA A 207 10.59 29.77 15.17
C ALA A 207 9.27 30.42 14.69
N ALA A 208 9.13 30.63 13.39
CA ALA A 208 7.94 31.21 12.77
C ALA A 208 6.87 30.17 12.36
N TRP A 209 7.19 28.87 12.41
CA TRP A 209 6.27 27.81 11.96
C TRP A 209 5.15 27.53 12.96
N SER A 210 4.02 27.07 12.45
CA SER A 210 2.87 26.67 13.24
C SER A 210 2.72 25.15 13.22
N LEU A 211 3.39 24.48 14.14
CA LEU A 211 3.40 23.01 14.20
C LEU A 211 2.02 22.45 14.54
N GLN A 212 1.67 21.32 13.93
CA GLN A 212 0.44 20.58 14.26
C GLN A 212 0.60 19.87 15.62
N PRO A 213 -0.05 20.32 16.70
CA PRO A 213 0.27 19.90 18.06
C PRO A 213 -0.19 18.47 18.39
N THR A 214 -1.06 17.87 17.57
CA THR A 214 -1.49 16.48 17.73
C THR A 214 -0.50 15.48 17.13
N GLU A 215 0.39 15.94 16.26
CA GLU A 215 1.35 15.10 15.52
C GLU A 215 2.78 15.45 15.89
N ILE A 216 3.15 16.71 15.88
CA ILE A 216 4.51 17.21 16.08
C ILE A 216 4.66 17.87 17.44
N LYS A 217 5.56 17.35 18.28
CA LYS A 217 5.92 17.98 19.56
C LYS A 217 6.85 19.17 19.36
N ARG A 218 7.86 18.99 18.53
CA ARG A 218 8.85 20.00 18.17
C ARG A 218 9.64 19.60 16.94
N VAL A 219 10.32 20.56 16.36
CA VAL A 219 11.29 20.39 15.30
C VAL A 219 12.66 20.89 15.74
N ALA A 220 13.73 20.34 15.15
CA ALA A 220 15.08 20.82 15.40
C ALA A 220 16.00 20.57 14.20
N LEU A 221 16.96 21.47 14.00
CA LEU A 221 18.09 21.27 13.12
C LEU A 221 19.19 20.53 13.90
N VAL A 222 19.55 19.34 13.44
CA VAL A 222 20.54 18.49 14.10
C VAL A 222 21.63 18.04 13.12
N ASP A 223 22.86 17.90 13.60
CA ASP A 223 23.90 17.26 12.80
C ASP A 223 23.63 15.76 12.63
N LEU A 224 24.25 15.15 11.61
CA LEU A 224 24.02 13.74 11.28
C LEU A 224 24.48 12.77 12.39
N ASP A 225 25.49 13.13 13.16
CA ASP A 225 25.97 12.31 14.27
C ASP A 225 24.94 12.29 15.41
N THR A 226 24.37 13.45 15.74
CA THR A 226 23.26 13.58 16.70
C THR A 226 22.01 12.86 16.19
N ALA A 227 21.70 12.96 14.90
CA ALA A 227 20.56 12.28 14.28
C ALA A 227 20.62 10.75 14.48
N ALA A 228 21.83 10.15 14.52
CA ALA A 228 22.00 8.70 14.76
C ALA A 228 21.37 8.20 16.06
N GLY A 229 21.26 9.04 17.07
CA GLY A 229 20.61 8.72 18.34
C GLY A 229 19.13 9.09 18.43
N LEU A 230 18.59 9.77 17.42
CA LEU A 230 17.23 10.25 17.41
C LEU A 230 16.31 9.47 16.46
N VAL A 231 16.85 8.99 15.33
CA VAL A 231 16.08 8.29 14.32
C VAL A 231 16.38 6.79 14.30
N THR A 232 15.56 6.00 13.60
CA THR A 232 15.86 4.57 13.41
C THR A 232 17.13 4.35 12.59
N PRO A 233 17.86 3.22 12.75
CA PRO A 233 19.06 2.95 11.97
C PRO A 233 18.86 3.00 10.45
N ILE A 234 17.70 2.60 9.94
CA ILE A 234 17.37 2.70 8.51
C ILE A 234 17.21 4.17 8.10
N ALA A 235 16.49 4.97 8.88
CA ALA A 235 16.33 6.39 8.61
C ALA A 235 17.68 7.14 8.65
N HIS A 236 18.55 6.80 9.60
CA HIS A 236 19.89 7.40 9.66
C HIS A 236 20.72 7.10 8.41
N ARG A 237 20.74 5.84 7.93
CA ARG A 237 21.46 5.50 6.69
C ARG A 237 20.96 6.33 5.50
N ARG A 238 19.63 6.46 5.36
CA ARG A 238 19.02 7.29 4.31
C ARG A 238 19.39 8.77 4.42
N LEU A 239 19.36 9.32 5.63
CA LEU A 239 19.76 10.71 5.89
C LEU A 239 21.20 10.98 5.48
N VAL A 240 22.13 10.13 5.91
CA VAL A 240 23.55 10.27 5.57
C VAL A 240 23.76 10.22 4.06
N LEU A 241 23.13 9.25 3.38
CA LEU A 241 23.25 9.15 1.93
C LEU A 241 22.60 10.36 1.22
N ALA A 242 21.35 10.69 1.56
CA ALA A 242 20.65 11.81 0.91
C ALA A 242 21.36 13.16 1.12
N ALA A 243 21.94 13.38 2.30
CA ALA A 243 22.72 14.59 2.59
C ALA A 243 24.05 14.66 1.82
N SER A 244 24.62 13.52 1.43
CA SER A 244 25.89 13.45 0.68
C SER A 244 25.75 13.60 -0.83
N LEU A 245 24.52 13.52 -1.38
CA LEU A 245 24.29 13.56 -2.83
C LEU A 245 24.59 14.93 -3.42
N GLY A 246 25.33 14.92 -4.51
CA GLY A 246 25.59 16.12 -5.32
C GLY A 246 24.32 16.66 -6.01
N PRO A 247 24.43 17.84 -6.65
CA PRO A 247 23.25 18.55 -7.19
C PRO A 247 22.45 17.78 -8.22
N ASP A 248 23.06 16.89 -8.99
CA ASP A 248 22.43 16.11 -10.05
C ASP A 248 22.36 14.60 -9.72
N GLU A 249 22.66 14.22 -8.48
CA GLU A 249 22.67 12.82 -8.06
C GLU A 249 21.35 12.41 -7.40
N MET A 250 20.95 11.18 -7.65
CA MET A 250 19.83 10.50 -7.01
C MET A 250 20.27 9.08 -6.65
N ALA A 251 19.81 8.56 -5.53
CA ALA A 251 20.13 7.21 -5.09
C ALA A 251 18.90 6.30 -5.07
N TYR A 252 19.13 5.02 -5.41
CA TYR A 252 18.22 3.92 -5.07
C TYR A 252 18.86 3.09 -3.97
N THR A 253 18.05 2.70 -2.97
CA THR A 253 18.50 1.89 -1.84
C THR A 253 17.48 0.80 -1.51
N GLU A 254 17.95 -0.23 -0.79
CA GLU A 254 17.13 -1.26 -0.15
C GLU A 254 17.54 -1.33 1.32
N ASP A 255 16.59 -1.15 2.24
CA ASP A 255 16.86 -1.04 3.67
C ASP A 255 17.90 0.08 3.99
N GLY A 256 17.85 1.19 3.25
CA GLY A 256 18.80 2.30 3.39
C GLY A 256 20.22 1.98 2.95
N ARG A 257 20.46 0.93 2.16
CA ARG A 257 21.77 0.51 1.64
C ARG A 257 21.74 0.50 0.12
N THR A 258 22.83 0.91 -0.49
CA THR A 258 23.03 0.74 -1.93
C THR A 258 23.18 -0.75 -2.25
N PRO A 259 22.43 -1.29 -3.24
CA PRO A 259 22.50 -2.69 -3.64
C PRO A 259 23.84 -3.10 -4.17
#